data_0c2a46c6eb4e4e9fb159a597ad8c7983
#
_entry.id   0c2a46c6eb4e4e9fb159a597ad8c7983
#
_cell.length_a   1.000
_cell.length_b   1.000
_cell.length_c   1.000
_cell.angle_alpha   90.00
_cell.angle_beta   90.00
_cell.angle_gamma   90.00
#
_symmetry.space_group_name_H-M   'P 1'
#
loop_
_entity.id
_entity.type
_entity.pdbx_description
1 polymer ?
#
loop_
_entity_poly.entity_id
_entity_poly.type
_entity_poly.pdbx_seq_one_letter_code
_entity_poly.pdbx_strand_id
1 'polypeptide(L)'
;MKTLTNATDKEEILRRLQAIEPGTQRRWGKMSAHQMICHLADGYKMYMGAKKVKPAPGIVPPAVLRWIAIWSPMPWPRGFPTVPELDQQVDGTPPAQFEADRRELYGLLERLTRRPRDFEWQPHPHFGQMSEESWMRLSYLHANHHLRQFGV
;
A
#
# COMPACT_ATOMS: atom_id res chain seq x y z
N MET A 1 -6.78 16.75 4.94
CA MET A 1 -6.81 15.27 4.80
C MET A 1 -5.44 14.80 4.36
N LYS A 2 -4.91 13.74 4.97
CA LYS A 2 -3.56 13.22 4.65
C LYS A 2 -3.52 12.47 3.32
N THR A 3 -2.47 12.73 2.50
CA THR A 3 -2.29 12.16 1.15
C THR A 3 -0.82 12.24 0.73
N LEU A 4 -0.35 11.33 -0.12
CA LEU A 4 1.03 11.38 -0.66
C LEU A 4 1.27 12.53 -1.66
N THR A 5 0.24 13.28 -2.04
CA THR A 5 0.41 14.52 -2.80
C THR A 5 1.02 15.64 -1.95
N ASN A 6 0.79 15.60 -0.64
CA ASN A 6 1.38 16.55 0.31
C ASN A 6 2.79 16.11 0.70
N ALA A 7 3.78 16.99 0.55
CA ALA A 7 5.18 16.69 0.83
C ALA A 7 5.40 16.28 2.30
N THR A 8 4.79 16.98 3.25
CA THR A 8 4.91 16.68 4.69
C THR A 8 4.34 15.30 5.05
N ASP A 9 3.20 14.92 4.44
CA ASP A 9 2.60 13.60 4.65
C ASP A 9 3.46 12.49 4.04
N LYS A 10 4.07 12.73 2.87
CA LYS A 10 5.03 11.82 2.26
C LYS A 10 6.28 11.64 3.12
N GLU A 11 6.85 12.72 3.60
CA GLU A 11 8.03 12.71 4.50
C GLU A 11 7.72 11.95 5.80
N GLU A 12 6.53 12.13 6.37
CA GLU A 12 6.09 11.35 7.53
C GLU A 12 6.11 9.84 7.24
N ILE A 13 5.55 9.41 6.12
CA ILE A 13 5.56 7.98 5.72
C ILE A 13 6.99 7.48 5.55
N LEU A 14 7.85 8.22 4.83
CA LEU A 14 9.25 7.83 4.61
C LEU A 14 10.03 7.70 5.92
N ARG A 15 9.91 8.66 6.81
CA ARG A 15 10.56 8.63 8.14
C ARG A 15 10.11 7.42 8.97
N ARG A 16 8.82 7.09 8.95
CA ARG A 16 8.27 5.93 9.66
C ARG A 16 8.71 4.61 9.03
N LEU A 17 8.78 4.52 7.70
CA LEU A 17 9.34 3.37 6.99
C LEU A 17 10.83 3.16 7.34
N GLN A 18 11.59 4.24 7.52
CA GLN A 18 12.99 4.16 7.90
C GLN A 18 13.18 3.58 9.31
N ALA A 19 12.22 3.77 10.21
CA ALA A 19 12.25 3.21 11.57
C ALA A 19 11.91 1.71 11.63
N ILE A 20 11.52 1.09 10.51
CA ILE A 20 11.26 -0.35 10.44
C ILE A 20 12.57 -1.11 10.26
N GLU A 21 12.84 -2.03 11.17
CA GLU A 21 13.98 -2.94 11.16
C GLU A 21 13.52 -4.39 10.89
N PRO A 22 14.41 -5.31 10.46
CA PRO A 22 14.03 -6.70 10.22
C PRO A 22 13.35 -7.39 11.42
N GLY A 23 13.77 -7.02 12.64
CA GLY A 23 13.24 -7.53 13.90
C GLY A 23 12.04 -6.78 14.48
N THR A 24 11.55 -5.73 13.81
CA THR A 24 10.42 -4.94 14.32
C THR A 24 9.19 -5.83 14.48
N GLN A 25 8.65 -5.87 15.71
CA GLN A 25 7.51 -6.70 16.06
C GLN A 25 6.19 -6.05 15.63
N ARG A 26 5.31 -6.85 15.04
CA ARG A 26 3.95 -6.40 14.73
C ARG A 26 3.07 -6.35 15.99
N ARG A 27 2.15 -5.42 16.01
CA ARG A 27 1.09 -5.32 17.05
C ARG A 27 -0.13 -6.17 16.75
N TRP A 28 -0.37 -6.50 15.47
CA TRP A 28 -1.45 -7.38 14.99
C TRP A 28 -1.14 -7.98 13.62
N GLY A 29 -1.96 -8.95 13.18
CA GLY A 29 -1.85 -9.59 11.87
C GLY A 29 -0.77 -10.67 11.81
N LYS A 30 -0.40 -11.08 10.59
CA LYS A 30 0.49 -12.24 10.35
C LYS A 30 1.84 -11.86 9.75
N MET A 31 1.90 -10.79 8.94
CA MET A 31 3.11 -10.38 8.22
C MET A 31 4.28 -10.07 9.17
N SER A 32 5.49 -10.48 8.78
CA SER A 32 6.72 -9.92 9.35
C SER A 32 6.96 -8.50 8.84
N ALA A 33 7.91 -7.78 9.45
CA ALA A 33 8.30 -6.44 8.98
C ALA A 33 8.79 -6.48 7.52
N HIS A 34 9.57 -7.51 7.16
CA HIS A 34 10.06 -7.69 5.80
C HIS A 34 8.92 -8.00 4.81
N GLN A 35 7.98 -8.89 5.17
CA GLN A 35 6.80 -9.15 4.34
C GLN A 35 5.96 -7.89 4.12
N MET A 36 5.83 -7.02 5.12
CA MET A 36 5.12 -5.74 4.99
C MET A 36 5.80 -4.80 3.98
N ILE A 37 7.12 -4.72 3.97
CA ILE A 37 7.88 -3.96 2.96
C ILE A 37 7.56 -4.47 1.55
N CYS A 38 7.64 -5.78 1.33
CA CYS A 38 7.33 -6.41 0.04
C CYS A 38 5.85 -6.21 -0.34
N HIS A 39 4.93 -6.30 0.63
CA HIS A 39 3.50 -6.07 0.43
C HIS A 39 3.19 -4.65 -0.06
N LEU A 40 3.77 -3.64 0.56
CA LEU A 40 3.60 -2.25 0.13
C LEU A 40 4.22 -2.02 -1.25
N ALA A 41 5.40 -2.62 -1.54
CA ALA A 41 6.02 -2.55 -2.85
C ALA A 41 5.14 -3.18 -3.93
N ASP A 42 4.59 -4.37 -3.67
CA ASP A 42 3.66 -5.05 -4.57
C ASP A 42 2.38 -4.22 -4.82
N GLY A 43 1.84 -3.59 -3.78
CA GLY A 43 0.72 -2.67 -3.91
C GLY A 43 1.04 -1.51 -4.87
N TYR A 44 2.17 -0.85 -4.69
CA TYR A 44 2.58 0.25 -5.58
C TYR A 44 2.88 -0.23 -7.01
N LYS A 45 3.51 -1.40 -7.18
CA LYS A 45 3.68 -2.03 -8.50
C LYS A 45 2.34 -2.29 -9.18
N MET A 46 1.36 -2.79 -8.45
CA MET A 46 0.01 -3.03 -8.95
C MET A 46 -0.66 -1.72 -9.38
N TYR A 47 -0.57 -0.65 -8.58
CA TYR A 47 -1.14 0.66 -8.93
C TYR A 47 -0.61 1.20 -10.26
N MET A 48 0.68 0.97 -10.53
CA MET A 48 1.39 1.45 -11.71
C MET A 48 1.41 0.45 -12.89
N GLY A 49 0.73 -0.71 -12.75
CA GLY A 49 0.66 -1.74 -13.80
C GLY A 49 1.90 -2.64 -13.92
N ALA A 50 2.89 -2.50 -13.05
CA ALA A 50 4.08 -3.34 -13.04
C ALA A 50 3.83 -4.75 -12.43
N LYS A 51 2.76 -4.91 -11.67
CA LYS A 51 2.29 -6.21 -11.15
C LYS A 51 0.82 -6.40 -11.50
N LYS A 52 0.52 -7.49 -12.20
CA LYS A 52 -0.85 -7.86 -12.55
C LYS A 52 -1.54 -8.51 -11.36
N VAL A 53 -2.77 -8.08 -11.08
CA VAL A 53 -3.62 -8.61 -10.02
C VAL A 53 -5.01 -8.81 -10.59
N LYS A 54 -5.66 -9.92 -10.25
CA LYS A 54 -7.01 -10.24 -10.72
C LYS A 54 -8.04 -9.36 -10.01
N PRO A 55 -9.12 -8.95 -10.68
CA PRO A 55 -10.24 -8.32 -10.02
C PRO A 55 -10.80 -9.22 -8.91
N ALA A 56 -11.11 -8.63 -7.77
CA ALA A 56 -11.70 -9.32 -6.62
C ALA A 56 -13.06 -8.68 -6.30
N PRO A 57 -14.10 -8.99 -7.08
CA PRO A 57 -15.43 -8.43 -6.88
C PRO A 57 -16.00 -8.89 -5.54
N GLY A 58 -16.58 -7.95 -4.81
CA GLY A 58 -17.29 -8.22 -3.57
C GLY A 58 -18.81 -8.05 -3.74
N ILE A 59 -19.55 -8.31 -2.67
CA ILE A 59 -21.01 -8.08 -2.62
C ILE A 59 -21.32 -6.56 -2.60
N VAL A 60 -20.42 -5.76 -2.03
CA VAL A 60 -20.56 -4.30 -1.94
C VAL A 60 -20.12 -3.68 -3.27
N PRO A 61 -20.93 -2.77 -3.87
CA PRO A 61 -20.53 -2.08 -5.09
C PRO A 61 -19.16 -1.37 -4.92
N PRO A 62 -18.26 -1.45 -5.91
CA PRO A 62 -16.89 -0.88 -5.82
C PRO A 62 -16.87 0.61 -5.43
N ALA A 63 -17.82 1.41 -5.91
CA ALA A 63 -17.90 2.84 -5.59
C ALA A 63 -18.19 3.08 -4.09
N VAL A 64 -19.09 2.28 -3.51
CA VAL A 64 -19.44 2.39 -2.08
C VAL A 64 -18.27 1.94 -1.21
N LEU A 65 -17.67 0.78 -1.54
CA LEU A 65 -16.53 0.25 -0.81
C LEU A 65 -15.35 1.22 -0.86
N ARG A 66 -15.08 1.82 -2.03
CA ARG A 66 -14.06 2.86 -2.22
C ARG A 66 -14.33 4.08 -1.34
N TRP A 67 -15.59 4.57 -1.32
CA TRP A 67 -15.94 5.72 -0.50
C TRP A 67 -15.69 5.44 0.98
N ILE A 68 -16.12 4.28 1.47
CA ILE A 68 -15.89 3.85 2.85
C ILE A 68 -14.38 3.76 3.15
N ALA A 69 -13.61 3.12 2.28
CA ALA A 69 -12.20 2.87 2.53
C ALA A 69 -11.32 4.12 2.45
N ILE A 70 -11.66 5.09 1.59
CA ILE A 70 -10.79 6.24 1.29
C ILE A 70 -11.29 7.52 1.97
N TRP A 71 -12.60 7.72 2.06
CA TRP A 71 -13.17 9.00 2.45
C TRP A 71 -13.88 9.01 3.80
N SER A 72 -14.25 7.83 4.31
CA SER A 72 -14.82 7.70 5.64
C SER A 72 -13.75 7.94 6.72
N PRO A 73 -14.10 8.56 7.87
CA PRO A 73 -13.19 8.72 8.99
C PRO A 73 -12.93 7.41 9.76
N MET A 74 -13.60 6.32 9.39
CA MET A 74 -13.47 5.03 10.07
C MET A 74 -12.06 4.43 9.85
N PRO A 75 -11.42 3.91 10.90
CA PRO A 75 -10.17 3.20 10.73
C PRO A 75 -10.38 1.91 9.94
N TRP A 76 -9.42 1.55 9.11
CA TRP A 76 -9.45 0.28 8.39
C TRP A 76 -9.49 -0.89 9.37
N PRO A 77 -10.33 -1.89 9.13
CA PRO A 77 -10.42 -3.08 9.96
C PRO A 77 -9.08 -3.83 9.96
N ARG A 78 -8.71 -4.37 11.12
CA ARG A 78 -7.55 -5.23 11.24
C ARG A 78 -7.84 -6.58 10.60
N GLY A 79 -6.88 -7.10 9.82
CA GLY A 79 -7.01 -8.43 9.19
C GLY A 79 -7.95 -8.46 7.99
N PHE A 80 -8.16 -7.34 7.29
CA PHE A 80 -8.86 -7.35 6.01
C PHE A 80 -8.10 -8.26 5.03
N PRO A 81 -8.77 -9.22 4.38
CA PRO A 81 -8.11 -10.11 3.43
C PRO A 81 -7.51 -9.36 2.26
N THR A 82 -6.26 -9.66 1.93
CA THR A 82 -5.65 -9.19 0.69
C THR A 82 -5.85 -10.21 -0.43
N VAL A 83 -5.65 -9.79 -1.68
CA VAL A 83 -5.69 -10.71 -2.83
C VAL A 83 -4.41 -11.57 -2.84
N PRO A 84 -4.47 -12.80 -3.37
CA PRO A 84 -3.33 -13.73 -3.35
C PRO A 84 -2.03 -13.14 -3.89
N GLU A 85 -2.11 -12.38 -4.98
CA GLU A 85 -0.95 -11.78 -5.65
C GLU A 85 -0.23 -10.70 -4.82
N LEU A 86 -0.87 -10.20 -3.76
CA LEU A 86 -0.32 -9.23 -2.81
C LEU A 86 -0.04 -9.84 -1.43
N ASP A 87 -0.31 -11.14 -1.24
CA ASP A 87 -0.03 -11.86 0.00
C ASP A 87 1.32 -12.59 -0.12
N GLN A 88 2.32 -12.16 0.64
CA GLN A 88 3.68 -12.71 0.64
C GLN A 88 3.76 -14.15 1.18
N GLN A 89 2.65 -14.70 1.66
CA GLN A 89 2.54 -16.12 2.04
C GLN A 89 1.89 -16.97 0.94
N VAL A 90 1.42 -16.36 -0.16
CA VAL A 90 0.74 -17.04 -1.26
C VAL A 90 1.48 -16.75 -2.58
N ASP A 91 1.08 -15.69 -3.30
CA ASP A 91 1.62 -15.35 -4.63
C ASP A 91 2.28 -13.94 -4.64
N GLY A 92 2.38 -13.28 -3.48
CA GLY A 92 3.10 -12.02 -3.34
C GLY A 92 4.61 -12.21 -3.50
N THR A 93 5.32 -11.11 -3.80
CA THR A 93 6.78 -11.14 -3.91
C THR A 93 7.41 -11.58 -2.58
N PRO A 94 8.12 -12.71 -2.54
CA PRO A 94 8.73 -13.16 -1.29
C PRO A 94 9.87 -12.25 -0.86
N PRO A 95 10.05 -12.02 0.45
CA PRO A 95 11.20 -11.30 0.98
C PRO A 95 12.54 -11.93 0.54
N ALA A 96 13.49 -11.10 0.08
CA ALA A 96 14.82 -11.53 -0.35
C ALA A 96 15.92 -10.91 0.52
N GLN A 97 16.19 -9.63 0.36
CA GLN A 97 17.14 -8.88 1.18
C GLN A 97 16.48 -7.60 1.68
N PHE A 98 16.36 -7.45 2.99
CA PHE A 98 15.61 -6.38 3.62
C PHE A 98 15.96 -4.98 3.10
N GLU A 99 17.25 -4.65 3.03
CA GLU A 99 17.71 -3.34 2.57
C GLU A 99 17.49 -3.12 1.06
N ALA A 100 17.57 -4.18 0.26
CA ALA A 100 17.27 -4.10 -1.17
C ALA A 100 15.78 -3.90 -1.41
N ASP A 101 14.94 -4.68 -0.72
CA ASP A 101 13.48 -4.60 -0.84
C ASP A 101 12.97 -3.26 -0.28
N ARG A 102 13.58 -2.74 0.79
CA ARG A 102 13.28 -1.41 1.34
C ARG A 102 13.64 -0.30 0.36
N ARG A 103 14.81 -0.38 -0.30
CA ARG A 103 15.18 0.59 -1.36
C ARG A 103 14.24 0.54 -2.54
N GLU A 104 13.79 -0.66 -2.94
CA GLU A 104 12.78 -0.80 -3.99
C GLU A 104 11.48 -0.08 -3.59
N LEU A 105 10.98 -0.32 -2.38
CA LEU A 105 9.77 0.36 -1.87
C LEU A 105 9.92 1.89 -1.92
N TYR A 106 11.07 2.43 -1.50
CA TYR A 106 11.32 3.87 -1.58
C TYR A 106 11.33 4.37 -3.03
N GLY A 107 11.99 3.67 -3.94
CA GLY A 107 11.99 4.00 -5.36
C GLY A 107 10.59 4.01 -5.98
N LEU A 108 9.75 3.04 -5.59
CA LEU A 108 8.36 2.96 -6.02
C LEU A 108 7.53 4.12 -5.47
N LEU A 109 7.71 4.50 -4.20
CA LEU A 109 7.03 5.63 -3.58
C LEU A 109 7.44 6.96 -4.23
N GLU A 110 8.73 7.14 -4.53
CA GLU A 110 9.22 8.30 -5.28
C GLU A 110 8.64 8.35 -6.69
N ARG A 111 8.61 7.23 -7.41
CA ARG A 111 8.02 7.14 -8.73
C ARG A 111 6.53 7.44 -8.72
N LEU A 112 5.81 6.91 -7.72
CA LEU A 112 4.37 7.13 -7.53
C LEU A 112 4.03 8.62 -7.36
N THR A 113 4.90 9.37 -6.68
CA THR A 113 4.67 10.78 -6.34
C THR A 113 5.29 11.76 -7.33
N ARG A 114 6.20 11.30 -8.22
CA ARG A 114 6.92 12.13 -9.19
C ARG A 114 6.00 12.75 -10.24
N ARG A 115 6.37 13.94 -10.71
CA ARG A 115 5.73 14.65 -11.84
C ARG A 115 6.79 15.02 -12.91
N PRO A 116 6.49 14.90 -14.19
CA PRO A 116 5.31 14.22 -14.77
C PRO A 116 5.33 12.72 -14.47
N ARG A 117 4.16 12.05 -14.55
CA ARG A 117 4.06 10.59 -14.38
C ARG A 117 4.55 9.87 -15.65
N ASP A 118 5.16 8.72 -15.41
CA ASP A 118 5.65 7.79 -16.45
C ASP A 118 4.82 6.48 -16.51
N PHE A 119 3.63 6.47 -15.92
CA PHE A 119 2.71 5.33 -15.88
C PHE A 119 1.25 5.79 -15.91
N GLU A 120 0.35 4.86 -16.24
CA GLU A 120 -1.09 5.01 -16.10
C GLU A 120 -1.63 4.21 -14.92
N TRP A 121 -2.58 4.82 -14.18
CA TRP A 121 -3.23 4.15 -13.06
C TRP A 121 -4.03 2.94 -13.52
N GLN A 122 -3.81 1.81 -12.88
CA GLN A 122 -4.56 0.59 -13.16
C GLN A 122 -5.84 0.53 -12.31
N PRO A 123 -6.87 -0.24 -12.71
CA PRO A 123 -8.03 -0.48 -11.86
C PRO A 123 -7.63 -1.20 -10.57
N HIS A 124 -8.15 -0.74 -9.43
CA HIS A 124 -7.95 -1.44 -8.16
C HIS A 124 -8.80 -2.72 -8.10
N PRO A 125 -8.30 -3.85 -7.59
CA PRO A 125 -9.05 -5.13 -7.56
C PRO A 125 -10.44 -5.03 -6.94
N HIS A 126 -10.59 -4.29 -5.85
CA HIS A 126 -11.86 -4.11 -5.13
C HIS A 126 -12.59 -2.81 -5.48
N PHE A 127 -11.87 -1.74 -5.87
CA PHE A 127 -12.45 -0.39 -6.01
C PHE A 127 -12.65 0.03 -7.46
N GLY A 128 -12.16 -0.76 -8.43
CA GLY A 128 -12.22 -0.43 -9.85
C GLY A 128 -11.38 0.80 -10.22
N GLN A 129 -11.83 1.54 -11.24
CA GLN A 129 -11.17 2.77 -11.67
C GLN A 129 -11.28 3.87 -10.61
N MET A 130 -10.19 4.61 -10.40
CA MET A 130 -10.11 5.66 -9.40
C MET A 130 -9.43 6.91 -9.98
N SER A 131 -9.82 8.07 -9.43
CA SER A 131 -9.11 9.32 -9.69
C SER A 131 -7.70 9.29 -9.07
N GLU A 132 -6.80 10.10 -9.61
CA GLU A 132 -5.47 10.26 -9.04
C GLU A 132 -5.52 10.68 -7.56
N GLU A 133 -6.41 11.59 -7.19
CA GLU A 133 -6.61 12.01 -5.80
C GLU A 133 -6.92 10.82 -4.89
N SER A 134 -7.83 9.94 -5.33
CA SER A 134 -8.17 8.71 -4.60
C SER A 134 -6.97 7.77 -4.48
N TRP A 135 -6.17 7.61 -5.55
CA TRP A 135 -4.95 6.80 -5.52
C TRP A 135 -3.91 7.33 -4.55
N MET A 136 -3.64 8.63 -4.57
CA MET A 136 -2.65 9.25 -3.69
C MET A 136 -3.07 9.19 -2.22
N ARG A 137 -4.37 9.32 -1.96
CA ARG A 137 -4.92 9.16 -0.61
C ARG A 137 -4.90 7.70 -0.16
N LEU A 138 -5.33 6.75 -1.01
CA LEU A 138 -5.27 5.32 -0.72
C LEU A 138 -3.82 4.89 -0.40
N SER A 139 -2.86 5.35 -1.17
CA SER A 139 -1.45 5.03 -0.97
C SER A 139 -0.94 5.50 0.39
N TYR A 140 -1.34 6.70 0.84
CA TYR A 140 -1.05 7.16 2.20
C TYR A 140 -1.73 6.28 3.25
N LEU A 141 -3.03 6.03 3.11
CA LEU A 141 -3.81 5.26 4.10
C LEU A 141 -3.29 3.82 4.23
N HIS A 142 -2.93 3.19 3.12
CA HIS A 142 -2.38 1.83 3.08
C HIS A 142 -1.03 1.76 3.80
N ALA A 143 -0.10 2.64 3.47
CA ALA A 143 1.19 2.72 4.16
C ALA A 143 0.99 3.02 5.67
N ASN A 144 0.16 4.00 6.02
CA ASN A 144 -0.15 4.36 7.40
C ASN A 144 -0.77 3.20 8.19
N HIS A 145 -1.69 2.42 7.57
CA HIS A 145 -2.30 1.24 8.21
C HIS A 145 -1.22 0.23 8.62
N HIS A 146 -0.31 -0.10 7.71
CA HIS A 146 0.76 -1.06 7.97
C HIS A 146 1.83 -0.51 8.92
N LEU A 147 2.20 0.75 8.82
CA LEU A 147 3.14 1.37 9.77
C LEU A 147 2.58 1.35 11.20
N ARG A 148 1.29 1.63 11.38
CA ARG A 148 0.61 1.46 12.68
C ARG A 148 0.58 0.00 13.14
N GLN A 149 0.51 -0.96 12.21
CA GLN A 149 0.60 -2.39 12.52
C GLN A 149 1.93 -2.75 13.18
N PHE A 150 3.00 -2.03 12.83
CA PHE A 150 4.34 -2.23 13.41
C PHE A 150 4.68 -1.19 14.49
N GLY A 151 3.75 -0.33 14.86
CA GLY A 151 3.88 0.56 16.00
C GLY A 151 4.65 1.86 15.74
N VAL A 152 4.87 2.18 14.49
CA VAL A 152 5.53 3.42 14.07
C VAL A 152 4.57 4.37 13.37
#